data_2fdbfd6cb202a55be4aea6d7b800e7b3
#
_entry.id   2fdbfd6cb202a55be4aea6d7b800e7b3
#
_cell.length_a   1.000
_cell.length_b   1.000
_cell.length_c   1.000
_cell.angle_alpha   90.00
_cell.angle_beta   90.00
_cell.angle_gamma   90.00
#
_symmetry.space_group_name_H-M   'P 1'
#
loop_
_entity.id
_entity.type
_entity.pdbx_description
1 polymer ?
#
loop_
_entity_poly.entity_id
_entity_poly.type
_entity_poly.pdbx_seq_one_letter_code
_entity_poly.pdbx_strand_id
1 'polypeptide(L)'
;RWIRCLIEDRNGWIWAGTSGGVLVFQPDSLIASSSQYYCYSRSDKSLKSNEIRSIFQDSTGRIWIAESGAGFSVCIPDGHYNNLSFKHYNASNGLVNNKVQAFAEDQQGLIWISTEYGISCFNPQEETFDNYFFSNDILENVYSDNCAITLNDGRLAFGSNQGIVVIDPQKVEKKRNIPMSVTFTDLKINGISVHPGDKDSPLQHVLAYTTSLTLKHNQNSFA
;
A
#
# COMPACT_ATOMS: atom_id res chain seq x y z
N ARG A 1 -16.38 -0.53 21.71
CA ARG A 1 -15.59 -0.64 20.46
C ARG A 1 -16.50 -0.31 19.30
N TRP A 2 -16.06 0.54 18.40
CA TRP A 2 -16.82 0.93 17.24
C TRP A 2 -16.57 -0.07 16.11
N ILE A 3 -17.65 -0.55 15.51
CA ILE A 3 -17.59 -1.41 14.31
C ILE A 3 -17.51 -0.49 13.10
N ARG A 4 -16.54 -0.73 12.21
CA ARG A 4 -16.31 0.07 11.01
C ARG A 4 -16.67 -0.67 9.73
N CYS A 5 -16.46 -1.98 9.70
CA CYS A 5 -16.75 -2.81 8.54
C CYS A 5 -17.21 -4.20 8.98
N LEU A 6 -18.02 -4.82 8.13
CA LEU A 6 -18.55 -6.17 8.31
C LEU A 6 -18.48 -6.88 6.97
N ILE A 7 -18.05 -8.12 6.98
CA ILE A 7 -18.22 -9.05 5.86
C ILE A 7 -18.69 -10.40 6.38
N GLU A 8 -19.40 -11.15 5.57
CA GLU A 8 -19.63 -12.57 5.72
C GLU A 8 -18.65 -13.30 4.79
N ASP A 9 -17.88 -14.26 5.32
CA ASP A 9 -17.01 -15.07 4.51
C ASP A 9 -17.76 -16.24 3.86
N ARG A 10 -17.10 -16.95 2.96
CA ARG A 10 -17.70 -18.08 2.20
C ARG A 10 -18.21 -19.22 3.08
N ASN A 11 -17.73 -19.31 4.32
CA ASN A 11 -18.08 -20.35 5.27
C ASN A 11 -19.20 -19.88 6.23
N GLY A 12 -19.77 -18.68 6.00
CA GLY A 12 -20.85 -18.11 6.80
C GLY A 12 -20.37 -17.50 8.13
N TRP A 13 -19.06 -17.22 8.27
CA TRP A 13 -18.55 -16.52 9.44
C TRP A 13 -18.56 -15.00 9.20
N ILE A 14 -18.99 -14.27 10.21
CA ILE A 14 -18.96 -12.80 10.20
C ILE A 14 -17.63 -12.30 10.72
N TRP A 15 -17.01 -11.42 9.97
CA TRP A 15 -15.80 -10.69 10.32
C TRP A 15 -16.16 -9.25 10.59
N ALA A 16 -15.92 -8.77 11.79
CA ALA A 16 -16.18 -7.39 12.19
C ALA A 16 -14.86 -6.67 12.48
N GLY A 17 -14.54 -5.69 11.63
CA GLY A 17 -13.43 -4.76 11.84
C GLY A 17 -13.83 -3.66 12.81
N THR A 18 -13.07 -3.51 13.89
CA THR A 18 -13.40 -2.58 14.99
C THR A 18 -12.23 -1.66 15.34
N SER A 19 -12.46 -0.72 16.26
CA SER A 19 -11.41 0.07 16.91
C SER A 19 -10.60 -0.72 17.97
N GLY A 20 -10.82 -2.02 18.09
CA GLY A 20 -10.15 -2.89 19.06
C GLY A 20 -9.64 -4.20 18.47
N GLY A 21 -9.52 -4.27 17.14
CA GLY A 21 -9.12 -5.45 16.38
C GLY A 21 -10.26 -6.04 15.56
N VAL A 22 -10.09 -7.28 15.16
CA VAL A 22 -11.06 -8.06 14.39
C VAL A 22 -11.79 -9.03 15.32
N LEU A 23 -13.11 -9.08 15.17
CA LEU A 23 -13.97 -10.07 15.82
C LEU A 23 -14.51 -11.02 14.75
N VAL A 24 -14.41 -12.32 14.99
CA VAL A 24 -14.88 -13.37 14.06
C VAL A 24 -15.88 -14.28 14.81
N PHE A 25 -17.08 -14.45 14.27
CA PHE A 25 -18.12 -15.25 14.91
C PHE A 25 -19.12 -15.82 13.91
N GLN A 26 -19.86 -16.84 14.31
CA GLN A 26 -21.01 -17.33 13.55
C GLN A 26 -22.29 -16.60 13.98
N PRO A 27 -23.17 -16.17 13.04
CA PRO A 27 -24.41 -15.45 13.35
C PRO A 27 -25.28 -16.18 14.38
N ASP A 28 -25.45 -17.48 14.22
CA ASP A 28 -26.29 -18.30 15.09
C ASP A 28 -25.74 -18.41 16.53
N SER A 29 -24.44 -18.25 16.70
CA SER A 29 -23.80 -18.28 18.03
C SER A 29 -24.16 -17.09 18.91
N LEU A 30 -24.60 -15.97 18.31
CA LEU A 30 -25.06 -14.79 19.07
C LEU A 30 -26.42 -14.98 19.71
N ILE A 31 -27.23 -15.90 19.18
CA ILE A 31 -28.59 -16.21 19.64
C ILE A 31 -28.56 -17.29 20.71
N ALA A 32 -27.57 -18.17 20.64
CA ALA A 32 -27.39 -19.26 21.62
C ALA A 32 -26.68 -18.75 22.87
N SER A 33 -26.97 -19.35 24.02
CA SER A 33 -26.33 -19.04 25.32
C SER A 33 -24.82 -19.32 25.37
N SER A 34 -24.24 -19.85 24.29
CA SER A 34 -22.81 -20.14 24.12
C SER A 34 -22.26 -19.41 22.90
N SER A 35 -21.98 -18.12 23.05
CA SER A 35 -21.36 -17.33 21.98
C SER A 35 -19.94 -17.78 21.74
N GLN A 36 -19.70 -18.46 20.62
CA GLN A 36 -18.34 -18.78 20.17
C GLN A 36 -17.86 -17.65 19.27
N TYR A 37 -16.87 -16.90 19.72
CA TYR A 37 -16.24 -15.83 18.96
C TYR A 37 -14.73 -15.83 19.16
N TYR A 38 -14.01 -15.32 18.19
CA TYR A 38 -12.56 -15.18 18.21
C TYR A 38 -12.19 -13.70 18.02
N CYS A 39 -11.18 -13.25 18.75
CA CYS A 39 -10.68 -11.89 18.67
C CYS A 39 -9.23 -11.90 18.24
N TYR A 40 -8.89 -11.06 17.27
CA TYR A 40 -7.53 -10.82 16.79
C TYR A 40 -7.17 -9.36 16.95
N SER A 41 -6.01 -9.10 17.54
CA SER A 41 -5.62 -7.75 17.91
C SER A 41 -4.10 -7.58 17.96
N ARG A 42 -3.67 -6.36 18.19
CA ARG A 42 -2.26 -6.08 18.47
C ARG A 42 -1.78 -6.69 19.79
N SER A 43 -2.67 -6.86 20.77
CA SER A 43 -2.33 -7.34 22.11
C SER A 43 -1.87 -8.80 22.08
N ASP A 44 -2.47 -9.64 21.25
CA ASP A 44 -2.09 -11.04 21.04
C ASP A 44 -1.05 -11.21 19.92
N LYS A 45 -0.58 -10.08 19.35
CA LYS A 45 0.41 -10.01 18.25
C LYS A 45 -0.07 -10.59 16.92
N SER A 46 -1.34 -10.93 16.77
CA SER A 46 -1.92 -11.39 15.50
C SER A 46 -2.01 -10.25 14.48
N LEU A 47 -2.26 -9.03 14.94
CA LEU A 47 -2.33 -7.81 14.11
C LEU A 47 -1.25 -6.80 14.53
N LYS A 48 -1.00 -5.80 13.67
CA LYS A 48 -0.05 -4.70 13.92
C LYS A 48 -0.75 -3.44 14.44
N SER A 49 -2.05 -3.29 14.15
CA SER A 49 -2.89 -2.21 14.68
C SER A 49 -4.22 -2.78 15.19
N ASN A 50 -4.80 -2.12 16.20
CA ASN A 50 -6.15 -2.46 16.67
C ASN A 50 -7.24 -1.77 15.85
N GLU A 51 -6.90 -0.70 15.14
CA GLU A 51 -7.88 0.08 14.37
C GLU A 51 -8.00 -0.48 12.96
N ILE A 52 -9.11 -1.17 12.69
CA ILE A 52 -9.38 -1.82 11.40
C ILE A 52 -10.25 -0.91 10.55
N ARG A 53 -9.82 -0.66 9.31
CA ARG A 53 -10.47 0.23 8.36
C ARG A 53 -11.36 -0.52 7.36
N SER A 54 -10.89 -1.64 6.87
CA SER A 54 -11.58 -2.44 5.88
C SER A 54 -11.24 -3.92 6.05
N ILE A 55 -12.18 -4.78 5.71
CA ILE A 55 -11.98 -6.23 5.58
C ILE A 55 -12.55 -6.65 4.23
N PHE A 56 -11.83 -7.50 3.52
CA PHE A 56 -12.22 -7.97 2.20
C PHE A 56 -11.91 -9.46 2.06
N GLN A 57 -12.76 -10.22 1.39
CA GLN A 57 -12.47 -11.60 1.00
C GLN A 57 -12.29 -11.68 -0.51
N ASP A 58 -11.14 -12.22 -0.96
CA ASP A 58 -10.87 -12.39 -2.38
C ASP A 58 -11.49 -13.67 -2.96
N SER A 59 -11.37 -13.82 -4.27
CA SER A 59 -11.90 -14.94 -5.03
C SER A 59 -11.29 -16.29 -4.64
N THR A 60 -10.15 -16.34 -3.99
CA THR A 60 -9.49 -17.55 -3.48
C THR A 60 -9.84 -17.85 -2.02
N GLY A 61 -10.55 -16.97 -1.32
CA GLY A 61 -10.97 -17.14 0.08
C GLY A 61 -10.02 -16.52 1.11
N ARG A 62 -8.97 -15.82 0.69
CA ARG A 62 -8.10 -15.08 1.61
C ARG A 62 -8.85 -13.87 2.18
N ILE A 63 -8.63 -13.60 3.45
CA ILE A 63 -9.16 -12.44 4.14
C ILE A 63 -8.07 -11.37 4.23
N TRP A 64 -8.37 -10.19 3.72
CA TRP A 64 -7.52 -9.01 3.70
C TRP A 64 -8.02 -8.01 4.73
N ILE A 65 -7.14 -7.51 5.58
CA ILE A 65 -7.49 -6.66 6.72
C ILE A 65 -6.66 -5.38 6.66
N ALA A 66 -7.29 -4.24 6.42
CA ALA A 66 -6.65 -2.93 6.44
C ALA A 66 -6.46 -2.45 7.88
N GLU A 67 -5.21 -2.24 8.27
CA GLU A 67 -4.81 -1.82 9.60
C GLU A 67 -4.37 -0.36 9.59
N SER A 68 -5.00 0.48 10.38
CA SER A 68 -4.72 1.93 10.38
C SER A 68 -3.25 2.23 10.70
N GLY A 69 -2.54 2.81 9.72
CA GLY A 69 -1.13 3.21 9.84
C GLY A 69 -0.12 2.06 9.87
N ALA A 70 -0.56 0.80 9.72
CA ALA A 70 0.30 -0.37 9.78
C ALA A 70 0.39 -1.17 8.47
N GLY A 71 -0.35 -0.77 7.45
CA GLY A 71 -0.49 -1.50 6.20
C GLY A 71 -1.67 -2.45 6.23
N PHE A 72 -1.47 -3.70 5.85
CA PHE A 72 -2.52 -4.72 5.87
C PHE A 72 -1.99 -6.08 6.27
N SER A 73 -2.92 -6.91 6.72
CA SER A 73 -2.69 -8.32 7.02
C SER A 73 -3.54 -9.21 6.15
N VAL A 74 -3.03 -10.40 5.86
CA VAL A 74 -3.73 -11.43 5.09
C VAL A 74 -3.72 -12.73 5.86
N CYS A 75 -4.87 -13.41 5.92
CA CYS A 75 -4.97 -14.79 6.42
C CYS A 75 -5.82 -15.64 5.50
N ILE A 76 -5.68 -16.95 5.64
CA ILE A 76 -6.49 -17.95 4.94
C ILE A 76 -7.22 -18.75 6.01
N PRO A 77 -8.54 -18.57 6.17
CA PRO A 77 -9.33 -19.42 7.04
C PRO A 77 -9.46 -20.82 6.39
N ASP A 78 -8.91 -21.83 7.07
CA ASP A 78 -8.99 -23.22 6.63
C ASP A 78 -10.14 -24.02 7.30
N GLY A 79 -11.16 -23.28 7.77
CA GLY A 79 -12.25 -23.81 8.58
C GLY A 79 -11.98 -23.76 10.09
N HIS A 80 -10.77 -23.42 10.52
CA HIS A 80 -10.39 -23.26 11.92
C HIS A 80 -10.15 -21.79 12.26
N TYR A 81 -11.11 -21.16 12.91
CA TYR A 81 -11.09 -19.70 13.20
C TYR A 81 -10.47 -19.36 14.57
N ASN A 82 -9.98 -20.36 15.31
CA ASN A 82 -9.43 -20.19 16.66
C ASN A 82 -7.91 -19.92 16.69
N ASN A 83 -7.22 -20.12 15.57
CA ASN A 83 -5.77 -19.95 15.50
C ASN A 83 -5.33 -19.53 14.07
N LEU A 84 -5.77 -18.38 13.63
CA LEU A 84 -5.41 -17.86 12.32
C LEU A 84 -3.99 -17.30 12.33
N SER A 85 -3.24 -17.59 11.27
CA SER A 85 -1.93 -17.00 11.02
C SER A 85 -2.06 -15.83 10.04
N PHE A 86 -1.46 -14.70 10.37
CA PHE A 86 -1.53 -13.47 9.58
C PHE A 86 -0.17 -13.13 8.98
N LYS A 87 -0.15 -12.89 7.67
CA LYS A 87 1.01 -12.32 6.97
C LYS A 87 0.81 -10.81 6.80
N HIS A 88 1.82 -10.02 7.13
CA HIS A 88 1.74 -8.57 7.16
C HIS A 88 2.51 -7.92 6.02
N TYR A 89 1.93 -6.87 5.44
CA TYR A 89 2.54 -6.07 4.38
C TYR A 89 2.39 -4.57 4.68
N ASN A 90 3.43 -3.83 4.38
CA ASN A 90 3.49 -2.39 4.61
C ASN A 90 4.40 -1.69 3.58
N ALA A 91 4.71 -0.41 3.77
CA ALA A 91 5.55 0.36 2.85
C ALA A 91 6.96 -0.22 2.68
N SER A 92 7.51 -0.92 3.68
CA SER A 92 8.83 -1.58 3.52
C SER A 92 8.80 -2.78 2.59
N ASN A 93 7.62 -3.33 2.30
CA ASN A 93 7.41 -4.39 1.31
C ASN A 93 7.06 -3.85 -0.09
N GLY A 94 6.88 -2.52 -0.23
CA GLY A 94 6.55 -1.88 -1.51
C GLY A 94 5.16 -1.27 -1.62
N LEU A 95 4.32 -1.37 -0.58
CA LEU A 95 3.02 -0.69 -0.52
C LEU A 95 3.23 0.84 -0.56
N VAL A 96 2.43 1.56 -1.34
CA VAL A 96 2.59 3.01 -1.54
C VAL A 96 2.45 3.82 -0.24
N ASN A 97 1.60 3.38 0.68
CA ASN A 97 1.39 4.03 1.98
C ASN A 97 0.76 3.06 3.00
N ASN A 98 1.14 3.17 4.28
CA ASN A 98 0.65 2.30 5.35
C ASN A 98 -0.81 2.58 5.79
N LYS A 99 -1.41 3.68 5.36
CA LYS A 99 -2.82 3.97 5.66
C LYS A 99 -3.70 3.39 4.56
N VAL A 100 -3.94 2.10 4.63
CA VAL A 100 -4.83 1.36 3.73
C VAL A 100 -6.28 1.66 4.05
N GLN A 101 -7.09 1.91 3.02
CA GLN A 101 -8.50 2.30 3.14
C GLN A 101 -9.47 1.21 2.66
N ALA A 102 -9.21 0.63 1.49
CA ALA A 102 -10.10 -0.39 0.91
C ALA A 102 -9.35 -1.30 -0.07
N PHE A 103 -9.98 -2.43 -0.38
CA PHE A 103 -9.49 -3.44 -1.32
C PHE A 103 -10.53 -3.72 -2.41
N ALA A 104 -10.05 -4.04 -3.61
CA ALA A 104 -10.83 -4.63 -4.68
C ALA A 104 -9.97 -5.65 -5.44
N GLU A 105 -10.57 -6.72 -5.94
CA GLU A 105 -9.90 -7.74 -6.75
C GLU A 105 -10.26 -7.55 -8.21
N ASP A 106 -9.29 -7.62 -9.11
CA ASP A 106 -9.55 -7.63 -10.54
C ASP A 106 -9.76 -9.05 -11.10
N GLN A 107 -10.10 -9.15 -12.38
CA GLN A 107 -10.35 -10.42 -13.05
C GLN A 107 -9.12 -11.33 -13.18
N GLN A 108 -7.92 -10.81 -12.91
CA GLN A 108 -6.66 -11.56 -12.91
C GLN A 108 -6.27 -12.04 -11.50
N GLY A 109 -7.06 -11.72 -10.48
CA GLY A 109 -6.79 -12.03 -9.08
C GLY A 109 -5.75 -11.12 -8.43
N LEU A 110 -5.44 -9.97 -9.06
CA LEU A 110 -4.62 -8.94 -8.45
C LEU A 110 -5.46 -8.11 -7.48
N ILE A 111 -4.87 -7.73 -6.37
CA ILE A 111 -5.55 -6.96 -5.34
C ILE A 111 -5.16 -5.48 -5.45
N TRP A 112 -6.16 -4.66 -5.72
CA TRP A 112 -6.01 -3.22 -5.80
C TRP A 112 -6.36 -2.60 -4.45
N ILE A 113 -5.43 -1.83 -3.91
CA ILE A 113 -5.41 -1.36 -2.53
C ILE A 113 -5.39 0.16 -2.53
N SER A 114 -6.48 0.79 -2.14
CA SER A 114 -6.49 2.25 -1.97
C SER A 114 -5.85 2.63 -0.64
N THR A 115 -5.11 3.73 -0.65
CA THR A 115 -4.43 4.28 0.52
C THR A 115 -4.67 5.78 0.62
N GLU A 116 -4.10 6.43 1.63
CA GLU A 116 -4.19 7.89 1.75
C GLU A 116 -3.48 8.64 0.61
N TYR A 117 -2.51 8.02 -0.10
CA TYR A 117 -1.66 8.70 -1.10
C TYR A 117 -1.62 8.04 -2.47
N GLY A 118 -2.53 7.15 -2.78
CA GLY A 118 -2.54 6.47 -4.06
C GLY A 118 -3.09 5.06 -3.97
N ILE A 119 -2.94 4.31 -5.03
CA ILE A 119 -3.41 2.94 -5.15
C ILE A 119 -2.24 2.02 -5.46
N SER A 120 -2.12 0.93 -4.70
CA SER A 120 -1.20 -0.16 -4.98
C SER A 120 -1.95 -1.31 -5.62
N CYS A 121 -1.40 -1.87 -6.69
CA CYS A 121 -1.80 -3.16 -7.25
C CYS A 121 -0.84 -4.22 -6.71
N PHE A 122 -1.35 -5.18 -5.97
CA PHE A 122 -0.58 -6.26 -5.37
C PHE A 122 -0.79 -7.57 -6.11
N ASN A 123 0.29 -8.22 -6.50
CA ASN A 123 0.25 -9.59 -7.01
C ASN A 123 0.46 -10.58 -5.84
N PRO A 124 -0.57 -11.32 -5.43
CA PRO A 124 -0.45 -12.22 -4.28
C PRO A 124 0.41 -13.47 -4.53
N GLN A 125 0.70 -13.80 -5.78
CA GLN A 125 1.52 -14.96 -6.14
C GLN A 125 3.00 -14.61 -6.11
N GLU A 126 3.36 -13.44 -6.64
CA GLU A 126 4.73 -12.94 -6.70
C GLU A 126 5.11 -12.07 -5.50
N GLU A 127 4.11 -11.66 -4.71
CA GLU A 127 4.24 -10.73 -3.57
C GLU A 127 4.87 -9.38 -3.96
N THR A 128 4.54 -8.89 -5.15
CA THR A 128 5.05 -7.63 -5.70
C THR A 128 3.98 -6.56 -5.75
N PHE A 129 4.42 -5.31 -5.70
CA PHE A 129 3.57 -4.12 -5.76
C PHE A 129 3.88 -3.27 -6.99
N ASP A 130 2.83 -2.84 -7.69
CA ASP A 130 2.85 -1.72 -8.65
C ASP A 130 2.04 -0.56 -8.06
N ASN A 131 2.63 0.65 -8.01
CA ASN A 131 2.01 1.81 -7.38
C ASN A 131 1.56 2.84 -8.42
N TYR A 132 0.32 3.35 -8.25
CA TYR A 132 -0.33 4.27 -9.17
C TYR A 132 -0.82 5.51 -8.45
N PHE A 133 -0.67 6.64 -9.15
CA PHE A 133 -1.17 7.95 -8.72
C PHE A 133 -2.05 8.49 -9.85
N PHE A 134 -3.35 8.61 -9.59
CA PHE A 134 -4.35 8.97 -10.58
C PHE A 134 -4.73 10.46 -10.59
N SER A 135 -3.98 11.29 -9.89
CA SER A 135 -4.12 12.75 -9.95
C SER A 135 -2.78 13.41 -10.22
N ASN A 136 -2.84 14.61 -10.82
CA ASN A 136 -1.66 15.45 -11.03
C ASN A 136 -1.20 16.12 -9.71
N ASP A 137 -2.07 16.16 -8.70
CA ASP A 137 -1.79 16.75 -7.38
C ASP A 137 -1.81 15.66 -6.30
N ILE A 138 -0.68 15.50 -5.62
CA ILE A 138 -0.44 14.47 -4.59
C ILE A 138 -1.40 14.60 -3.40
N LEU A 139 -2.04 15.74 -3.21
CA LEU A 139 -2.91 16.05 -2.08
C LEU A 139 -4.41 15.82 -2.36
N GLU A 140 -4.81 15.49 -3.58
CA GLU A 140 -6.22 15.56 -3.97
C GLU A 140 -7.00 14.24 -3.81
N ASN A 141 -6.37 13.07 -3.77
CA ASN A 141 -7.08 11.80 -3.67
C ASN A 141 -6.86 11.10 -2.33
N VAL A 142 -7.55 11.58 -1.32
CA VAL A 142 -7.71 10.83 -0.07
C VAL A 142 -8.87 9.86 -0.26
N TYR A 143 -8.57 8.56 -0.31
CA TYR A 143 -9.59 7.51 -0.46
C TYR A 143 -10.31 7.25 0.85
N SER A 144 -11.57 6.82 0.75
CA SER A 144 -12.45 6.59 1.89
C SER A 144 -12.35 5.14 2.39
N ASP A 145 -12.51 4.97 3.70
CA ASP A 145 -12.51 3.66 4.37
C ASP A 145 -13.58 2.74 3.77
N ASN A 146 -13.21 1.50 3.49
CA ASN A 146 -14.11 0.43 3.02
C ASN A 146 -14.93 0.80 1.77
N CYS A 147 -14.41 1.70 0.93
CA CYS A 147 -15.12 2.26 -0.21
C CYS A 147 -14.47 1.85 -1.54
N ALA A 148 -14.59 0.55 -1.86
CA ALA A 148 -14.12 -0.02 -3.12
C ALA A 148 -15.07 -1.12 -3.60
N ILE A 149 -15.19 -1.26 -4.92
CA ILE A 149 -16.01 -2.30 -5.55
C ILE A 149 -15.43 -2.69 -6.90
N THR A 150 -15.55 -3.95 -7.24
CA THR A 150 -15.33 -4.46 -8.59
C THR A 150 -16.65 -4.44 -9.35
N LEU A 151 -16.68 -3.73 -10.47
CA LEU A 151 -17.87 -3.60 -11.33
C LEU A 151 -18.06 -4.87 -12.18
N ASN A 152 -19.29 -5.09 -12.66
CA ASN A 152 -19.62 -6.27 -13.48
C ASN A 152 -18.81 -6.37 -14.78
N ASP A 153 -18.33 -5.24 -15.29
CA ASP A 153 -17.49 -5.17 -16.50
C ASP A 153 -15.99 -5.34 -16.22
N GLY A 154 -15.61 -5.60 -14.95
CA GLY A 154 -14.25 -5.82 -14.51
C GLY A 154 -13.46 -4.55 -14.17
N ARG A 155 -14.07 -3.37 -14.33
CA ARG A 155 -13.48 -2.13 -13.82
C ARG A 155 -13.59 -2.08 -12.29
N LEU A 156 -12.72 -1.30 -11.67
CA LEU A 156 -12.69 -1.07 -10.22
C LEU A 156 -13.13 0.35 -9.93
N ALA A 157 -13.92 0.55 -8.88
CA ALA A 157 -14.31 1.87 -8.44
C ALA A 157 -13.91 2.07 -6.98
N PHE A 158 -13.27 3.21 -6.70
CA PHE A 158 -12.83 3.62 -5.36
C PHE A 158 -13.45 4.97 -5.01
N GLY A 159 -14.02 5.07 -3.82
CA GLY A 159 -14.52 6.34 -3.30
C GLY A 159 -13.38 7.20 -2.74
N SER A 160 -13.44 8.49 -3.02
CA SER A 160 -12.50 9.48 -2.51
C SER A 160 -13.25 10.73 -2.00
N ASN A 161 -12.53 11.63 -1.36
CA ASN A 161 -13.08 12.92 -0.89
C ASN A 161 -13.54 13.84 -2.02
N GLN A 162 -13.14 13.58 -3.27
CA GLN A 162 -13.50 14.38 -4.46
C GLN A 162 -14.45 13.66 -5.40
N GLY A 163 -14.86 12.43 -5.10
CA GLY A 163 -15.78 11.65 -5.91
C GLY A 163 -15.34 10.20 -6.06
N ILE A 164 -15.60 9.63 -7.22
CA ILE A 164 -15.31 8.22 -7.51
C ILE A 164 -14.20 8.14 -8.55
N VAL A 165 -13.15 7.39 -8.23
CA VAL A 165 -12.09 7.03 -9.18
C VAL A 165 -12.43 5.66 -9.76
N VAL A 166 -12.60 5.59 -11.08
CA VAL A 166 -12.85 4.34 -11.82
C VAL A 166 -11.60 3.95 -12.59
N ILE A 167 -11.14 2.74 -12.38
CA ILE A 167 -9.93 2.17 -12.98
C ILE A 167 -10.31 1.01 -13.88
N ASP A 168 -9.77 0.98 -15.08
CA ASP A 168 -9.80 -0.19 -15.95
C ASP A 168 -8.44 -0.90 -15.86
N PRO A 169 -8.33 -2.02 -15.12
CA PRO A 169 -7.04 -2.70 -14.90
C PRO A 169 -6.34 -3.12 -16.19
N GLN A 170 -7.10 -3.35 -17.26
CA GLN A 170 -6.55 -3.76 -18.55
C GLN A 170 -5.89 -2.59 -19.32
N LYS A 171 -6.27 -1.36 -19.00
CA LYS A 171 -5.75 -0.14 -19.64
C LYS A 171 -4.70 0.59 -18.82
N VAL A 172 -4.47 0.15 -17.59
CA VAL A 172 -3.42 0.74 -16.75
C VAL A 172 -2.06 0.30 -17.30
N GLU A 173 -1.30 1.26 -17.80
CA GLU A 173 0.07 0.99 -18.22
C GLU A 173 0.90 0.58 -17.01
N LYS A 174 1.43 -0.64 -17.02
CA LYS A 174 2.45 -1.05 -16.05
C LYS A 174 3.62 -0.08 -16.21
N LYS A 175 3.89 0.73 -15.19
CA LYS A 175 5.11 1.54 -15.18
C LYS A 175 6.27 0.59 -15.38
N ARG A 176 6.88 0.62 -16.58
CA ARG A 176 8.20 0.01 -16.75
C ARG A 176 9.06 0.66 -15.67
N ASN A 177 9.74 -0.16 -14.87
CA ASN A 177 10.80 0.31 -14.00
C ASN A 177 11.88 0.94 -14.90
N ILE A 178 11.67 2.19 -15.27
CA ILE A 178 12.75 3.01 -15.85
C ILE A 178 13.60 3.33 -14.61
N PRO A 179 14.82 2.78 -14.54
CA PRO A 179 15.69 3.11 -13.41
C PRO A 179 15.83 4.63 -13.40
N MET A 180 15.39 5.26 -12.33
CA MET A 180 15.62 6.69 -12.16
C MET A 180 17.12 6.88 -12.04
N SER A 181 17.74 7.42 -13.10
CA SER A 181 19.13 7.86 -13.04
C SER A 181 19.15 9.25 -12.38
N VAL A 182 19.76 9.33 -11.23
CA VAL A 182 20.11 10.63 -10.64
C VAL A 182 21.33 11.14 -11.38
N THR A 183 21.19 12.29 -12.03
CA THR A 183 22.30 12.96 -12.72
C THR A 183 22.61 14.26 -12.00
N PHE A 184 23.86 14.47 -11.62
CA PHE A 184 24.31 15.76 -11.13
C PHE A 184 24.35 16.75 -12.28
N THR A 185 23.69 17.88 -12.16
CA THR A 185 23.56 18.91 -13.21
C THR A 185 24.50 20.09 -13.01
N ASP A 186 24.96 20.35 -11.80
CA ASP A 186 25.86 21.45 -11.47
C ASP A 186 26.84 21.01 -10.36
N LEU A 187 28.06 21.56 -10.41
CA LEU A 187 29.07 21.44 -9.35
C LEU A 187 29.48 22.85 -8.94
N LYS A 188 29.29 23.17 -7.69
CA LYS A 188 29.78 24.42 -7.11
C LYS A 188 30.96 24.15 -6.18
N ILE A 189 32.03 24.91 -6.39
CA ILE A 189 33.20 24.91 -5.51
C ILE A 189 33.31 26.31 -4.92
N ASN A 190 33.35 26.40 -3.59
CA ASN A 190 33.34 27.65 -2.83
C ASN A 190 32.18 28.59 -3.26
N GLY A 191 31.01 28.00 -3.59
CA GLY A 191 29.81 28.72 -4.00
C GLY A 191 29.76 29.15 -5.48
N ILE A 192 30.76 28.84 -6.28
CA ILE A 192 30.85 29.19 -7.69
C ILE A 192 30.69 27.94 -8.55
N SER A 193 29.76 27.96 -9.51
CA SER A 193 29.62 26.87 -10.49
C SER A 193 30.87 26.73 -11.34
N VAL A 194 31.35 25.51 -11.53
CA VAL A 194 32.55 25.17 -12.31
C VAL A 194 32.22 24.27 -13.48
N HIS A 195 32.83 24.58 -14.61
CA HIS A 195 32.64 23.82 -15.85
C HIS A 195 33.94 23.20 -16.35
N PRO A 196 33.88 22.18 -17.21
CA PRO A 196 35.09 21.65 -17.88
C PRO A 196 35.79 22.75 -18.66
N GLY A 197 37.11 22.91 -18.45
CA GLY A 197 37.93 23.91 -19.12
C GLY A 197 38.07 25.23 -18.35
N ASP A 198 37.35 25.45 -17.26
CA ASP A 198 37.58 26.60 -16.40
C ASP A 198 38.96 26.51 -15.72
N LYS A 199 39.55 27.69 -15.46
CA LYS A 199 40.85 27.76 -14.75
C LYS A 199 40.68 27.11 -13.37
N ASP A 200 41.51 26.12 -13.06
CA ASP A 200 41.47 25.34 -11.83
C ASP A 200 40.24 24.44 -11.64
N SER A 201 39.45 24.17 -12.70
CA SER A 201 38.36 23.23 -12.64
C SER A 201 38.85 21.79 -12.41
N PRO A 202 38.29 21.04 -11.48
CA PRO A 202 38.55 19.63 -11.32
C PRO A 202 37.83 18.76 -12.38
N LEU A 203 36.90 19.36 -13.19
CA LEU A 203 36.15 18.63 -14.18
C LEU A 203 36.93 18.52 -15.50
N GLN A 204 37.17 17.28 -15.92
CA GLN A 204 37.72 16.98 -17.25
C GLN A 204 36.63 16.85 -18.32
N HIS A 205 35.44 16.40 -17.90
CA HIS A 205 34.26 16.22 -18.73
C HIS A 205 33.05 16.85 -18.08
N VAL A 206 31.93 16.93 -18.83
CA VAL A 206 30.63 17.36 -18.28
C VAL A 206 30.27 16.48 -17.10
N LEU A 207 29.75 17.07 -16.04
CA LEU A 207 29.49 16.42 -14.75
C LEU A 207 28.69 15.12 -14.88
N ALA A 208 27.73 15.07 -15.80
CA ALA A 208 26.92 13.88 -16.07
C ALA A 208 27.73 12.66 -16.52
N TYR A 209 28.95 12.84 -17.04
CA TYR A 209 29.85 11.78 -17.51
C TYR A 209 31.10 11.62 -16.62
N THR A 210 31.15 12.35 -15.51
CA THR A 210 32.29 12.30 -14.57
C THR A 210 32.05 11.20 -13.54
N THR A 211 32.92 10.19 -13.54
CA THR A 211 32.80 9.03 -12.63
C THR A 211 33.60 9.21 -11.34
N SER A 212 34.56 10.12 -11.33
CA SER A 212 35.37 10.45 -10.16
C SER A 212 35.79 11.91 -10.20
N LEU A 213 35.92 12.52 -9.02
CA LEU A 213 36.31 13.91 -8.89
C LEU A 213 37.43 14.02 -7.84
N THR A 214 38.54 14.71 -8.23
CA THR A 214 39.63 15.00 -7.28
C THR A 214 39.67 16.48 -7.02
N LEU A 215 39.45 16.87 -5.76
CA LEU A 215 39.46 18.24 -5.32
C LEU A 215 40.84 18.62 -4.74
N LYS A 216 41.23 19.86 -4.96
CA LYS A 216 42.44 20.42 -4.32
C LYS A 216 42.15 20.83 -2.86
N HIS A 217 43.18 20.95 -2.04
CA HIS A 217 43.06 21.34 -0.61
C HIS A 217 42.24 22.62 -0.39
N ASN A 218 42.29 23.57 -1.30
CA ASN A 218 41.55 24.84 -1.23
C ASN A 218 40.14 24.77 -1.83
N GLN A 219 39.68 23.58 -2.27
CA GLN A 219 38.38 23.27 -2.83
C GLN A 219 37.55 22.44 -1.83
N ASN A 220 37.49 22.86 -0.59
CA ASN A 220 36.93 22.09 0.53
C ASN A 220 35.42 22.34 0.78
N SER A 221 34.83 23.31 0.09
CA SER A 221 33.39 23.58 0.11
C SER A 221 32.82 23.33 -1.25
N PHE A 222 31.96 22.29 -1.37
CA PHE A 222 31.32 21.92 -2.65
C PHE A 222 29.86 21.55 -2.46
N ALA A 223 29.03 21.73 -3.51
CA ALA A 223 27.61 21.39 -3.58
C ALA A 223 27.24 20.96 -5.01
#